data_c471e271c16b86ce44982804b545e41a
#
_entry.id   c471e271c16b86ce44982804b545e41a
#
_cell.length_a   1.000
_cell.length_b   1.000
_cell.length_c   1.000
_cell.angle_alpha   90.00
_cell.angle_beta   90.00
_cell.angle_gamma   90.00
#
_symmetry.space_group_name_H-M   'P 1'
#
loop_
_entity.id
_entity.type
_entity.pdbx_description
1 polymer ?
#
loop_
_entity_poly.entity_id
_entity_poly.type
_entity_poly.pdbx_seq_one_letter_code
_entity_poly.pdbx_strand_id
1 'polypeptide(L)'
;MADWPKLLCGKRKGDTFVDKLFFIEIGMGADLHGQNVTKAAIRAVQNAIHHNSMPGLRSVLPDGTLDNMKVRVRLAVPCDRDKLDIEAVKKVLPYGQVTVEVIDGGMLTTSGVVLPDKDDKNDLIYIVNAAVEVGY
;
A
#
# COMPACT_ATOMS: atom_id res chain seq x y z
N MET A 1 15.91 -14.27 2.86
CA MET A 1 15.96 -14.01 1.41
C MET A 1 15.79 -15.25 0.55
N ALA A 2 16.00 -16.46 1.08
CA ALA A 2 15.84 -17.71 0.31
C ALA A 2 14.45 -17.90 -0.32
N ASP A 3 13.39 -17.35 0.28
CA ASP A 3 12.02 -17.52 -0.21
C ASP A 3 11.54 -16.37 -1.12
N TRP A 4 12.33 -15.34 -1.27
CA TRP A 4 12.00 -14.18 -2.07
C TRP A 4 11.68 -14.52 -3.54
N PRO A 5 12.52 -15.29 -4.25
CA PRO A 5 12.21 -15.69 -5.63
C PRO A 5 10.95 -16.56 -5.75
N LYS A 6 10.72 -17.41 -4.76
CA LYS A 6 9.54 -18.30 -4.75
C LYS A 6 8.24 -17.51 -4.57
N LEU A 7 8.26 -16.46 -3.77
CA LEU A 7 7.11 -15.58 -3.57
C LEU A 7 6.77 -14.79 -4.83
N LEU A 8 7.79 -14.46 -5.63
CA LEU A 8 7.60 -13.66 -6.85
C LEU A 8 7.32 -14.49 -8.09
N CYS A 9 7.82 -15.74 -8.14
CA CYS A 9 7.68 -16.59 -9.32
C CYS A 9 6.48 -17.53 -9.28
N GLY A 10 5.78 -17.62 -8.15
CA GLY A 10 4.60 -18.49 -8.02
C GLY A 10 3.35 -17.82 -8.56
N LYS A 11 2.61 -18.53 -9.40
CA LYS A 11 1.22 -18.15 -9.66
C LYS A 11 0.48 -18.17 -8.33
N ARG A 12 -0.04 -17.03 -7.91
CA ARG A 12 -0.87 -16.95 -6.72
C ARG A 12 -2.19 -17.66 -7.00
N LYS A 13 -2.37 -18.85 -6.44
CA LYS A 13 -3.67 -19.52 -6.46
C LYS A 13 -4.67 -18.70 -5.66
N GLY A 14 -5.80 -18.38 -6.27
CA GLY A 14 -6.95 -17.82 -5.57
C GLY A 14 -7.02 -16.30 -5.50
N ASP A 15 -6.16 -15.58 -6.21
CA ASP A 15 -6.18 -14.12 -6.20
C ASP A 15 -7.00 -13.59 -7.40
N THR A 16 -8.31 -13.68 -7.26
CA THR A 16 -9.28 -13.35 -8.31
C THR A 16 -10.04 -12.05 -8.03
N PHE A 17 -9.61 -11.26 -7.06
CA PHE A 17 -10.35 -10.05 -6.67
C PHE A 17 -10.44 -9.05 -7.83
N VAL A 18 -9.35 -8.88 -8.58
CA VAL A 18 -9.32 -8.06 -9.79
C VAL A 18 -9.17 -9.00 -10.98
N ASP A 19 -10.25 -9.24 -11.72
CA ASP A 19 -10.26 -10.16 -12.86
C ASP A 19 -9.60 -9.51 -14.09
N LYS A 20 -9.86 -8.22 -14.30
CA LYS A 20 -9.30 -7.44 -15.41
C LYS A 20 -8.52 -6.27 -14.85
N LEU A 21 -7.22 -6.44 -14.80
CA LEU A 21 -6.29 -5.45 -14.31
C LEU A 21 -6.02 -4.41 -15.40
N PHE A 22 -6.27 -3.12 -15.09
CA PHE A 22 -6.03 -2.03 -16.02
C PHE A 22 -4.66 -1.41 -15.83
N PHE A 23 -4.31 -1.10 -14.58
CA PHE A 23 -3.04 -0.48 -14.26
C PHE A 23 -2.61 -0.79 -12.83
N ILE A 24 -1.33 -0.57 -12.58
CA ILE A 24 -0.71 -0.73 -11.28
C ILE A 24 0.04 0.57 -10.98
N GLU A 25 -0.25 1.13 -9.82
CA GLU A 25 0.43 2.31 -9.30
C GLU A 25 1.35 1.90 -8.17
N ILE A 26 2.56 2.45 -8.13
CA ILE A 26 3.58 2.07 -7.15
C ILE A 26 4.01 3.30 -6.37
N GLY A 27 4.16 3.15 -5.06
CA GLY A 27 4.61 4.23 -4.22
C GLY A 27 5.34 3.75 -2.98
N MET A 28 6.00 4.68 -2.32
CA MET A 28 6.61 4.46 -1.01
C MET A 28 6.23 5.57 -0.05
N GLY A 29 6.23 5.24 1.22
CA GLY A 29 5.99 6.19 2.28
C GLY A 29 6.84 5.87 3.49
N ALA A 30 7.18 6.90 4.25
CA ALA A 30 8.00 6.75 5.43
C ALA A 30 7.40 7.50 6.62
N ASP A 31 7.60 6.96 7.81
CA ASP A 31 7.47 7.69 9.04
C ASP A 31 8.87 7.91 9.63
N LEU A 32 9.35 9.15 9.56
CA LEU A 32 10.70 9.49 9.95
C LEU A 32 10.89 9.47 11.48
N HIS A 33 9.84 9.80 12.20
CA HIS A 33 9.83 9.82 13.66
C HIS A 33 8.49 9.35 14.18
N GLY A 34 8.50 8.61 15.28
CA GLY A 34 7.31 8.10 15.94
C GLY A 34 7.00 6.62 15.68
N GLN A 35 7.66 6.01 14.70
CA GLN A 35 7.49 4.59 14.36
C GLN A 35 6.02 4.19 14.20
N ASN A 36 5.28 5.01 13.46
CA ASN A 36 3.87 4.77 13.16
C ASN A 36 3.72 4.10 11.80
N VAL A 37 3.48 2.80 11.81
CA VAL A 37 3.38 1.98 10.60
C VAL A 37 2.18 2.39 9.73
N THR A 38 1.06 2.76 10.33
CA THR A 38 -0.12 3.21 9.59
C THR A 38 0.14 4.51 8.85
N LYS A 39 0.85 5.46 9.46
CA LYS A 39 1.24 6.71 8.81
C LYS A 39 2.14 6.46 7.61
N ALA A 40 3.14 5.58 7.76
CA ALA A 40 4.02 5.20 6.65
C ALA A 40 3.23 4.54 5.51
N ALA A 41 2.31 3.63 5.83
CA ALA A 41 1.46 2.95 4.84
C ALA A 41 0.53 3.92 4.10
N ILE A 42 -0.12 4.84 4.81
CA ILE A 42 -0.97 5.87 4.19
C ILE A 42 -0.16 6.72 3.23
N ARG A 43 1.03 7.15 3.61
CA ARG A 43 1.91 7.92 2.74
C ARG A 43 2.35 7.14 1.51
N ALA A 44 2.58 5.83 1.65
CA ALA A 44 2.91 4.97 0.52
C ALA A 44 1.77 4.89 -0.50
N VAL A 45 0.53 4.70 -0.05
CA VAL A 45 -0.64 4.67 -0.92
C VAL A 45 -0.87 6.04 -1.57
N GLN A 46 -0.77 7.12 -0.80
CA GLN A 46 -0.88 8.49 -1.34
C GLN A 46 0.17 8.76 -2.41
N ASN A 47 1.40 8.35 -2.18
CA ASN A 47 2.47 8.48 -3.17
C ASN A 47 2.14 7.71 -4.45
N ALA A 48 1.58 6.50 -4.33
CA ALA A 48 1.20 5.70 -5.49
C ALA A 48 0.12 6.39 -6.35
N ILE A 49 -0.91 6.98 -5.74
CA ILE A 49 -2.12 7.42 -6.45
C ILE A 49 -2.16 8.92 -6.79
N HIS A 50 -1.38 9.76 -6.11
CA HIS A 50 -1.52 11.21 -6.23
C HIS A 50 -0.85 11.84 -7.47
N HIS A 51 -0.15 11.04 -8.28
CA HIS A 51 0.57 11.54 -9.45
C HIS A 51 -0.15 11.28 -10.77
N ASN A 52 -1.32 10.65 -10.72
CA ASN A 52 -2.00 10.14 -11.91
C ASN A 52 -3.38 10.79 -12.07
N SER A 53 -3.79 10.94 -13.32
CA SER A 53 -5.16 11.29 -13.67
C SER A 53 -5.66 10.28 -14.70
N MET A 54 -6.83 9.70 -14.45
CA MET A 54 -7.39 8.61 -15.25
C MET A 54 -8.76 9.01 -15.83
N PRO A 55 -8.81 9.99 -16.75
CA PRO A 55 -10.09 10.53 -17.24
C PRO A 55 -10.92 9.49 -18.00
N GLY A 56 -10.28 8.48 -18.57
CA GLY A 56 -10.97 7.40 -19.30
C GLY A 56 -11.49 6.25 -18.45
N LEU A 57 -11.31 6.29 -17.14
CA LEU A 57 -11.58 5.16 -16.26
C LEU A 57 -13.04 4.67 -16.37
N ARG A 58 -14.00 5.58 -16.37
CA ARG A 58 -15.43 5.23 -16.46
C ARG A 58 -15.79 4.57 -17.79
N SER A 59 -15.03 4.83 -18.85
CA SER A 59 -15.28 4.25 -20.17
C SER A 59 -14.98 2.76 -20.23
N VAL A 60 -14.17 2.25 -19.33
CA VAL A 60 -13.72 0.84 -19.33
C VAL A 60 -14.31 0.03 -18.19
N LEU A 61 -14.90 0.69 -17.20
CA LEU A 61 -15.55 0.01 -16.08
C LEU A 61 -16.94 -0.50 -16.46
N PRO A 62 -17.39 -1.64 -15.92
CA PRO A 62 -18.77 -2.12 -16.08
C PRO A 62 -19.77 -1.06 -15.67
N ASP A 63 -20.76 -0.82 -16.51
CA ASP A 63 -21.81 0.21 -16.33
C ASP A 63 -21.31 1.63 -16.15
N GLY A 64 -20.03 1.90 -16.42
CA GLY A 64 -19.41 3.21 -16.32
C GLY A 64 -19.39 3.79 -14.91
N THR A 65 -19.55 2.95 -13.88
CA THR A 65 -19.57 3.40 -12.49
C THR A 65 -18.30 3.04 -11.75
N LEU A 66 -17.79 3.97 -10.94
CA LEU A 66 -16.65 3.73 -10.05
C LEU A 66 -16.98 2.72 -8.95
N ASP A 67 -18.26 2.45 -8.67
CA ASP A 67 -18.66 1.43 -7.70
C ASP A 67 -18.27 0.02 -8.16
N ASN A 68 -18.13 -0.20 -9.45
CA ASN A 68 -17.68 -1.47 -10.02
C ASN A 68 -16.16 -1.59 -10.13
N MET A 69 -15.43 -0.55 -9.77
CA MET A 69 -13.98 -0.59 -9.74
C MET A 69 -13.49 -1.42 -8.56
N LYS A 70 -12.56 -2.30 -8.82
CA LYS A 70 -11.87 -3.08 -7.79
C LYS A 70 -10.45 -2.57 -7.62
N VAL A 71 -10.09 -2.35 -6.38
CA VAL A 71 -8.76 -1.83 -6.01
C VAL A 71 -8.13 -2.79 -5.01
N ARG A 72 -6.98 -3.33 -5.36
CA ARG A 72 -6.21 -4.12 -4.43
C ARG A 72 -4.92 -3.40 -4.07
N VAL A 73 -4.79 -3.10 -2.78
CA VAL A 73 -3.60 -2.50 -2.22
C VAL A 73 -2.73 -3.59 -1.62
N ARG A 74 -1.49 -3.70 -2.07
CA ARG A 74 -0.46 -4.49 -1.41
C ARG A 74 0.49 -3.56 -0.69
N LEU A 75 0.72 -3.85 0.58
CA LEU A 75 1.64 -3.10 1.42
C LEU A 75 2.77 -4.01 1.86
N ALA A 76 3.99 -3.65 1.51
CA ALA A 76 5.18 -4.29 2.02
C ALA A 76 5.66 -3.55 3.26
N VAL A 77 5.53 -4.19 4.42
CA VAL A 77 5.67 -3.58 5.74
C VAL A 77 6.82 -4.25 6.50
N PRO A 78 7.79 -3.45 7.02
CA PRO A 78 8.99 -4.02 7.62
C PRO A 78 8.80 -4.57 9.03
N CYS A 79 7.82 -4.03 9.77
CA CYS A 79 7.53 -4.45 11.15
C CYS A 79 6.18 -3.91 11.61
N ASP A 80 5.76 -4.29 12.83
CA ASP A 80 4.53 -3.80 13.47
C ASP A 80 3.26 -3.98 12.62
N ARG A 81 3.19 -5.05 11.82
CA ARG A 81 2.04 -5.31 10.95
C ARG A 81 0.74 -5.47 11.72
N ASP A 82 0.79 -5.99 12.93
CA ASP A 82 -0.35 -6.13 13.84
C ASP A 82 -0.91 -4.79 14.31
N LYS A 83 -0.11 -3.71 14.22
CA LYS A 83 -0.52 -2.35 14.60
C LYS A 83 -1.04 -1.54 13.41
N LEU A 84 -0.99 -2.08 12.21
CA LEU A 84 -1.46 -1.40 11.01
C LEU A 84 -2.99 -1.29 11.03
N ASP A 85 -3.50 -0.06 10.95
CA ASP A 85 -4.92 0.21 10.81
C ASP A 85 -5.32 0.15 9.34
N ILE A 86 -5.83 -1.02 8.92
CA ILE A 86 -6.22 -1.28 7.54
C ILE A 86 -7.37 -0.38 7.10
N GLU A 87 -8.33 -0.11 7.99
CA GLU A 87 -9.46 0.77 7.64
C GLU A 87 -9.00 2.22 7.39
N ALA A 88 -8.01 2.69 8.13
CA ALA A 88 -7.41 4.00 7.87
C ALA A 88 -6.73 4.07 6.51
N VAL A 89 -6.07 2.99 6.10
CA VAL A 89 -5.46 2.90 4.76
C VAL A 89 -6.52 2.90 3.67
N LYS A 90 -7.59 2.14 3.83
CA LYS A 90 -8.71 2.10 2.86
C LYS A 90 -9.35 3.47 2.63
N LYS A 91 -9.41 4.31 3.65
CA LYS A 91 -9.98 5.66 3.55
C LYS A 91 -9.20 6.60 2.62
N VAL A 92 -7.96 6.27 2.29
CA VAL A 92 -7.16 7.04 1.31
C VAL A 92 -7.73 6.89 -0.10
N LEU A 93 -8.41 5.78 -0.36
CA LEU A 93 -8.98 5.43 -1.66
C LEU A 93 -10.47 5.76 -1.66
N PRO A 94 -10.88 6.84 -2.35
CA PRO A 94 -12.25 7.37 -2.21
C PRO A 94 -13.29 6.58 -2.99
N TYR A 95 -12.89 5.73 -3.92
CA TYR A 95 -13.80 5.05 -4.84
C TYR A 95 -13.46 3.58 -4.97
N GLY A 96 -14.49 2.79 -5.31
CA GLY A 96 -14.33 1.39 -5.64
C GLY A 96 -14.39 0.45 -4.44
N GLN A 97 -14.25 -0.82 -4.74
CA GLN A 97 -14.19 -1.89 -3.75
C GLN A 97 -12.73 -2.15 -3.42
N VAL A 98 -12.32 -1.85 -2.21
CA VAL A 98 -10.91 -1.87 -1.79
C VAL A 98 -10.61 -3.07 -0.92
N THR A 99 -9.57 -3.82 -1.27
CA THR A 99 -8.95 -4.81 -0.39
C THR A 99 -7.50 -4.45 -0.11
N VAL A 100 -7.02 -4.83 1.06
CA VAL A 100 -5.63 -4.58 1.48
C VAL A 100 -4.97 -5.90 1.85
N GLU A 101 -3.84 -6.18 1.22
CA GLU A 101 -2.96 -7.30 1.52
C GLU A 101 -1.66 -6.76 2.12
N VAL A 102 -1.23 -7.35 3.22
CA VAL A 102 0.01 -6.94 3.91
C VAL A 102 1.03 -8.07 3.77
N ILE A 103 2.19 -7.74 3.26
CA ILE A 103 3.31 -8.67 3.08
C ILE A 103 4.57 -8.14 3.75
N ASP A 104 5.56 -9.02 3.91
CA ASP A 104 6.89 -8.62 4.37
C ASP A 104 7.60 -7.78 3.31
N GLY A 105 8.30 -6.76 3.75
CA GLY A 105 9.10 -5.92 2.87
C GLY A 105 9.29 -4.54 3.46
N GLY A 106 9.47 -3.55 2.58
CA GLY A 106 9.85 -2.22 3.03
C GLY A 106 11.26 -2.18 3.59
N MET A 107 11.53 -1.20 4.45
CA MET A 107 12.87 -1.03 5.02
C MET A 107 12.77 -0.41 6.41
N LEU A 108 13.63 -0.86 7.29
CA LEU A 108 13.97 -0.18 8.52
C LEU A 108 15.36 0.43 8.36
N THR A 109 15.50 1.70 8.68
CA THR A 109 16.80 2.37 8.68
C THR A 109 16.87 3.37 9.83
N THR A 110 18.07 3.82 10.17
CA THR A 110 18.22 4.79 11.25
C THR A 110 18.08 6.21 10.76
N SER A 111 17.43 7.05 11.56
CA SER A 111 17.43 8.50 11.38
C SER A 111 18.69 9.16 12.00
N GLY A 112 19.43 8.40 12.81
CA GLY A 112 20.61 8.90 13.53
C GLY A 112 20.28 9.63 14.82
N VAL A 113 19.01 9.80 15.17
CA VAL A 113 18.59 10.57 16.36
C VAL A 113 17.27 10.04 16.91
N VAL A 114 17.10 10.18 18.22
CA VAL A 114 15.81 9.92 18.90
C VAL A 114 15.26 11.28 19.36
N LEU A 115 14.05 11.61 18.91
CA LEU A 115 13.36 12.85 19.25
C LEU A 115 12.12 12.53 20.10
N PRO A 116 12.18 12.65 21.43
CA PRO A 116 11.06 12.35 22.31
C PRO A 116 9.82 13.21 22.05
N ASP A 117 10.02 14.47 21.62
CA ASP A 117 8.94 15.39 21.25
C ASP A 117 8.23 15.01 19.95
N LYS A 118 8.77 14.05 19.20
CA LYS A 118 8.17 13.45 17.99
C LYS A 118 7.67 12.03 18.23
N ASP A 119 7.50 11.64 19.46
CA ASP A 119 7.03 10.31 19.89
C ASP A 119 7.98 9.17 19.52
N ASP A 120 9.26 9.47 19.29
CA ASP A 120 10.25 8.43 18.99
C ASP A 120 10.45 7.49 20.18
N LYS A 121 10.31 6.19 19.92
CA LYS A 121 10.67 5.11 20.85
C LYS A 121 12.09 4.63 20.62
N ASN A 122 12.61 4.86 19.41
CA ASN A 122 13.95 4.52 18.96
C ASN A 122 14.34 5.45 17.79
N ASP A 123 15.43 5.15 17.13
CA ASP A 123 15.93 5.96 16.00
C ASP A 123 15.52 5.42 14.62
N LEU A 124 14.55 4.51 14.56
CA LEU A 124 14.18 3.87 13.30
C LEU A 124 13.22 4.72 12.47
N ILE A 125 13.47 4.73 11.18
CA ILE A 125 12.55 5.17 10.15
C ILE A 125 11.82 3.93 9.63
N TYR A 126 10.49 3.99 9.56
CA TYR A 126 9.66 2.96 8.95
C TYR A 126 9.38 3.33 7.50
N ILE A 127 9.81 2.48 6.56
CA ILE A 127 9.56 2.67 5.14
C ILE A 127 8.66 1.54 4.64
N VAL A 128 7.54 1.93 4.02
CA VAL A 128 6.54 1.02 3.47
C VAL A 128 6.47 1.21 1.96
N ASN A 129 6.38 0.13 1.22
CA ASN A 129 6.09 0.15 -0.21
C ASN A 129 4.64 -0.23 -0.46
N ALA A 130 4.04 0.40 -1.46
CA ALA A 130 2.68 0.10 -1.88
C ALA A 130 2.63 -0.22 -3.36
N ALA A 131 1.80 -1.21 -3.71
CA ALA A 131 1.34 -1.45 -5.07
C ALA A 131 -0.19 -1.39 -5.06
N VAL A 132 -0.77 -0.54 -5.89
CA VAL A 132 -2.20 -0.34 -6.01
C VAL A 132 -2.63 -0.86 -7.38
N GLU A 133 -3.31 -1.98 -7.39
CA GLU A 133 -3.83 -2.62 -8.59
C GLU A 133 -5.29 -2.19 -8.79
N VAL A 134 -5.62 -1.73 -9.98
CA VAL A 134 -6.94 -1.20 -10.32
C VAL A 134 -7.50 -1.88 -11.55
N GLY A 135 -8.76 -2.30 -11.45
CA GLY A 135 -9.47 -2.96 -12.54
C GLY A 135 -10.90 -3.31 -12.15
N TYR A 136 -11.36 -4.46 -12.62
CA TYR A 136 -12.67 -5.00 -12.22
C TYR A 136 -12.73 -6.52 -12.33
#